data_ad20fb876770139882108b587bb586d0
#
_entry.id   ad20fb876770139882108b587bb586d0
#
_cell.length_a   1.000
_cell.length_b   1.000
_cell.length_c   1.000
_cell.angle_alpha   90.00
_cell.angle_beta   90.00
_cell.angle_gamma   90.00
#
_symmetry.space_group_name_H-M   'P 1'
#
loop_
_entity.id
_entity.type
_entity.pdbx_description
1 polymer ?
#
loop_
_entity_poly.entity_id
_entity_poly.type
_entity_poly.pdbx_seq_one_letter_code
_entity_poly.pdbx_strand_id
1 'polypeptide(L)'
;MNEKSQLLEEFKEWICFVSEIREMDWQIKIAEDKWSVHDIVSHILLWDKYFYEAAINPILNNTPLTLTHIDFGQFNQDAVEYGKTKTKEELIEMTIQYRNMILQSIESFEDDKFTKEYADGKFTILSYLRDFIWHDQHHIRQIDELKRRAM
;
A
#
# COMPACT_ATOMS: atom_id res chain seq x y z
N MET A 1 -15.11 -4.57 -18.43
CA MET A 1 -13.96 -4.75 -17.52
C MET A 1 -14.39 -5.63 -16.37
N ASN A 2 -13.64 -6.67 -16.06
CA ASN A 2 -13.99 -7.54 -14.94
C ASN A 2 -13.54 -6.91 -13.60
N GLU A 3 -13.97 -7.50 -12.51
CA GLU A 3 -13.68 -6.99 -11.17
C GLU A 3 -12.18 -6.90 -10.89
N LYS A 4 -11.40 -7.90 -11.29
CA LYS A 4 -9.95 -7.91 -11.11
C LYS A 4 -9.31 -6.69 -11.78
N SER A 5 -9.65 -6.43 -13.04
CA SER A 5 -9.09 -5.29 -13.79
C SER A 5 -9.47 -3.98 -13.16
N GLN A 6 -10.71 -3.84 -12.69
CA GLN A 6 -11.17 -2.64 -12.04
C GLN A 6 -10.43 -2.38 -10.73
N LEU A 7 -10.23 -3.42 -9.93
CA LEU A 7 -9.51 -3.29 -8.65
C LEU A 7 -8.04 -2.95 -8.88
N LEU A 8 -7.41 -3.51 -9.92
CA LEU A 8 -6.03 -3.15 -10.24
C LEU A 8 -5.90 -1.69 -10.64
N GLU A 9 -6.86 -1.15 -11.39
CA GLU A 9 -6.89 0.28 -11.73
C GLU A 9 -7.03 1.13 -10.48
N GLU A 10 -7.92 0.77 -9.57
CA GLU A 10 -8.11 1.51 -8.32
C GLU A 10 -6.87 1.44 -7.42
N PHE A 11 -6.23 0.28 -7.36
CA PHE A 11 -5.01 0.09 -6.57
C PHE A 11 -3.85 0.93 -7.11
N LYS A 12 -3.83 1.14 -8.42
CA LYS A 12 -2.82 1.95 -9.10
C LYS A 12 -2.96 3.45 -8.80
N GLU A 13 -4.14 3.90 -8.40
CA GLU A 13 -4.38 5.33 -8.10
C GLU A 13 -3.42 5.87 -7.05
N TRP A 14 -2.99 5.05 -6.10
CA TRP A 14 -2.03 5.48 -5.07
C TRP A 14 -0.70 5.94 -5.68
N ILE A 15 -0.20 5.23 -6.69
CA ILE A 15 1.03 5.63 -7.39
C ILE A 15 0.87 7.01 -8.00
N CYS A 16 -0.25 7.23 -8.68
CA CYS A 16 -0.52 8.51 -9.33
C CYS A 16 -0.61 9.62 -8.30
N PHE A 17 -1.30 9.37 -7.19
CA PHE A 17 -1.47 10.35 -6.13
C PHE A 17 -0.13 10.74 -5.49
N VAL A 18 0.70 9.76 -5.16
CA VAL A 18 2.01 10.02 -4.54
C VAL A 18 2.88 10.87 -5.47
N SER A 19 2.80 10.61 -6.77
CA SER A 19 3.53 11.42 -7.76
C SER A 19 2.99 12.86 -7.83
N GLU A 20 1.67 13.04 -7.71
CA GLU A 20 1.04 14.36 -7.74
C GLU A 20 1.43 15.23 -6.56
N ILE A 21 1.68 14.64 -5.39
CA ILE A 21 2.02 15.40 -4.20
C ILE A 21 3.53 15.56 -4.00
N ARG A 22 4.33 15.28 -5.03
CA ARG A 22 5.79 15.37 -4.97
C ARG A 22 6.28 16.75 -4.53
N GLU A 23 5.61 17.81 -4.98
CA GLU A 23 6.02 19.19 -4.69
C GLU A 23 5.55 19.67 -3.31
N MET A 24 4.74 18.88 -2.63
CA MET A 24 4.24 19.21 -1.30
C MET A 24 5.32 19.02 -0.24
N ASP A 25 5.23 19.77 0.86
CA ASP A 25 6.07 19.53 2.02
C ASP A 25 5.52 18.33 2.80
N TRP A 26 6.24 17.23 2.78
CA TRP A 26 5.79 15.99 3.41
C TRP A 26 5.97 15.96 4.93
N GLN A 27 6.62 16.96 5.51
CA GLN A 27 6.77 17.01 6.95
C GLN A 27 5.56 17.63 7.65
N ILE A 28 4.61 18.15 6.88
CA ILE A 28 3.37 18.71 7.44
C ILE A 28 2.50 17.56 7.96
N LYS A 29 2.00 17.71 9.18
CA LYS A 29 1.10 16.74 9.81
C LYS A 29 -0.32 16.96 9.32
N ILE A 30 -1.07 15.88 9.16
CA ILE A 30 -2.48 15.97 8.72
C ILE A 30 -3.35 16.64 9.78
N ALA A 31 -2.97 16.56 11.04
CA ALA A 31 -3.60 17.26 12.16
C ALA A 31 -2.63 17.26 13.34
N GLU A 32 -2.93 18.05 14.37
CA GLU A 32 -2.14 18.04 15.60
C GLU A 32 -2.13 16.62 16.18
N ASP A 33 -0.96 16.15 16.60
CA ASP A 33 -0.73 14.82 17.18
C ASP A 33 -1.04 13.66 16.22
N LYS A 34 -1.09 13.94 14.91
CA LYS A 34 -1.27 12.91 13.88
C LYS A 34 -0.02 12.78 13.03
N TRP A 35 -0.03 11.79 12.14
CA TRP A 35 1.10 11.55 11.24
C TRP A 35 1.28 12.68 10.24
N SER A 36 2.53 12.86 9.80
CA SER A 36 2.83 13.68 8.62
C SER A 36 2.52 12.90 7.34
N VAL A 37 2.54 13.61 6.20
CA VAL A 37 2.43 12.96 4.89
C VAL A 37 3.55 11.92 4.72
N HIS A 38 4.78 12.26 5.14
CA HIS A 38 5.94 11.35 5.08
C HIS A 38 5.65 10.04 5.84
N ASP A 39 5.08 10.15 7.02
CA ASP A 39 4.73 8.99 7.85
C ASP A 39 3.67 8.13 7.19
N ILE A 40 2.66 8.74 6.57
CA ILE A 40 1.58 8.02 5.88
C ILE A 40 2.13 7.23 4.71
N VAL A 41 2.96 7.86 3.87
CA VAL A 41 3.54 7.18 2.71
C VAL A 41 4.44 6.03 3.16
N SER A 42 5.23 6.24 4.22
CA SER A 42 6.08 5.18 4.78
C SER A 42 5.26 3.99 5.27
N HIS A 43 4.16 4.27 5.95
CA HIS A 43 3.25 3.25 6.48
C HIS A 43 2.66 2.39 5.36
N ILE A 44 2.16 3.01 4.30
CA ILE A 44 1.59 2.27 3.16
C ILE A 44 2.68 1.49 2.44
N LEU A 45 3.86 2.08 2.26
CA LEU A 45 4.99 1.42 1.61
C LEU A 45 5.38 0.13 2.33
N LEU A 46 5.49 0.17 3.65
CA LEU A 46 5.90 -1.02 4.40
C LEU A 46 4.82 -2.10 4.36
N TRP A 47 3.54 -1.73 4.33
CA TRP A 47 2.46 -2.70 4.15
C TRP A 47 2.52 -3.34 2.76
N ASP A 48 2.79 -2.56 1.71
CA ASP A 48 2.97 -3.10 0.35
C ASP A 48 4.14 -4.08 0.31
N LYS A 49 5.26 -3.69 0.92
CA LYS A 49 6.45 -4.55 0.98
C LYS A 49 6.14 -5.86 1.70
N TYR A 50 5.48 -5.79 2.83
CA TYR A 50 5.09 -6.98 3.59
C TYR A 50 4.16 -7.88 2.78
N PHE A 51 3.15 -7.32 2.17
CA PHE A 51 2.20 -8.07 1.36
C PHE A 51 2.90 -8.75 0.19
N TYR A 52 3.79 -8.04 -0.48
CA TYR A 52 4.55 -8.62 -1.59
C TYR A 52 5.38 -9.81 -1.11
N GLU A 53 6.15 -9.62 -0.04
CA GLU A 53 7.09 -10.64 0.43
C GLU A 53 6.39 -11.83 1.07
N ALA A 54 5.32 -11.60 1.81
CA ALA A 54 4.67 -12.66 2.59
C ALA A 54 3.55 -13.38 1.85
N ALA A 55 2.99 -12.78 0.81
CA ALA A 55 1.86 -13.36 0.07
C ALA A 55 2.10 -13.43 -1.43
N ILE A 56 2.33 -12.31 -2.09
CA ILE A 56 2.38 -12.26 -3.56
C ILE A 56 3.55 -13.09 -4.10
N ASN A 57 4.75 -12.87 -3.58
CA ASN A 57 5.93 -13.60 -4.04
C ASN A 57 5.83 -15.11 -3.78
N PRO A 58 5.37 -15.56 -2.59
CA PRO A 58 5.12 -16.99 -2.41
C PRO A 58 4.10 -17.56 -3.39
N ILE A 59 3.01 -16.84 -3.68
CA ILE A 59 2.01 -17.30 -4.66
C ILE A 59 2.64 -17.44 -6.05
N LEU A 60 3.46 -16.46 -6.46
CA LEU A 60 4.18 -16.54 -7.74
C LEU A 60 5.07 -17.77 -7.85
N ASN A 61 5.74 -18.14 -6.76
CA ASN A 61 6.72 -19.20 -6.73
C ASN A 61 6.14 -20.55 -6.28
N ASN A 62 4.83 -20.62 -6.05
CA ASN A 62 4.13 -21.82 -5.56
C ASN A 62 4.72 -22.34 -4.26
N THR A 63 5.11 -21.42 -3.36
CA THR A 63 5.61 -21.76 -2.02
C THR A 63 4.57 -21.33 -0.98
N PRO A 64 4.64 -21.86 0.26
CA PRO A 64 3.69 -21.46 1.30
C PRO A 64 3.81 -19.98 1.63
N LEU A 65 2.67 -19.34 1.93
CA LEU A 65 2.64 -17.96 2.38
C LEU A 65 3.29 -17.86 3.76
N THR A 66 3.96 -16.73 4.00
CA THR A 66 4.64 -16.48 5.27
C THR A 66 3.92 -15.40 6.09
N LEU A 67 2.62 -15.23 5.86
CA LEU A 67 1.80 -14.32 6.65
C LEU A 67 1.79 -14.75 8.12
N THR A 68 1.99 -13.79 9.02
CA THR A 68 1.98 -14.02 10.45
C THR A 68 1.02 -13.06 11.12
N HIS A 69 0.71 -13.35 12.39
CA HIS A 69 -0.06 -12.38 13.18
C HIS A 69 0.79 -11.13 13.38
N ILE A 70 0.22 -9.95 13.12
CA ILE A 70 0.93 -8.68 13.19
C ILE A 70 0.26 -7.80 14.24
N ASP A 71 1.09 -7.24 15.12
CA ASP A 71 0.67 -6.14 15.99
C ASP A 71 0.67 -4.87 15.13
N PHE A 72 -0.50 -4.39 14.74
CA PHE A 72 -0.61 -3.27 13.82
C PHE A 72 0.03 -1.99 14.38
N GLY A 73 -0.12 -1.74 15.68
CA GLY A 73 0.49 -0.57 16.30
C GLY A 73 2.01 -0.58 16.18
N GLN A 74 2.62 -1.71 16.50
CA GLN A 74 4.07 -1.85 16.42
C GLN A 74 4.56 -1.80 14.97
N PHE A 75 3.84 -2.49 14.07
CA PHE A 75 4.20 -2.48 12.65
C PHE A 75 4.19 -1.06 12.09
N ASN A 76 3.15 -0.30 12.41
CA ASN A 76 3.02 1.07 11.92
C ASN A 76 4.08 1.99 12.50
N GLN A 77 4.43 1.80 13.78
CA GLN A 77 5.50 2.57 14.41
C GLN A 77 6.85 2.26 13.75
N ASP A 78 7.13 0.99 13.49
CA ASP A 78 8.35 0.57 12.80
C ASP A 78 8.42 1.15 11.39
N ALA A 79 7.28 1.21 10.69
CA ALA A 79 7.22 1.79 9.36
C ALA A 79 7.56 3.29 9.39
N VAL A 80 7.03 4.02 10.37
CA VAL A 80 7.34 5.45 10.54
C VAL A 80 8.83 5.63 10.81
N GLU A 81 9.41 4.80 11.69
CA GLU A 81 10.86 4.87 12.00
C GLU A 81 11.70 4.57 10.75
N TYR A 82 11.30 3.56 9.98
CA TYR A 82 11.98 3.24 8.73
C TYR A 82 11.94 4.44 7.77
N GLY A 83 10.77 5.07 7.66
CA GLY A 83 10.58 6.22 6.77
C GLY A 83 11.47 7.40 7.12
N LYS A 84 11.80 7.57 8.41
CA LYS A 84 12.70 8.64 8.84
C LYS A 84 14.11 8.48 8.30
N THR A 85 14.49 7.27 7.89
CA THR A 85 15.80 7.00 7.28
C THR A 85 15.82 7.27 5.78
N LYS A 86 14.67 7.63 5.19
CA LYS A 86 14.50 7.79 3.74
C LYS A 86 14.09 9.22 3.40
N THR A 87 14.56 9.69 2.25
CA THR A 87 14.11 10.97 1.70
C THR A 87 12.75 10.80 1.04
N LYS A 88 12.07 11.91 0.79
CA LYS A 88 10.82 11.92 0.05
C LYS A 88 10.98 11.24 -1.31
N GLU A 89 12.06 11.55 -2.04
CA GLU A 89 12.30 10.97 -3.36
C GLU A 89 12.52 9.46 -3.29
N GLU A 90 13.24 9.00 -2.27
CA GLU A 90 13.43 7.56 -2.06
C GLU A 90 12.10 6.86 -1.78
N LEU A 91 11.24 7.47 -0.95
CA LEU A 91 9.92 6.90 -0.65
C LEU A 91 9.04 6.83 -1.89
N ILE A 92 9.07 7.86 -2.73
CA ILE A 92 8.31 7.88 -3.99
C ILE A 92 8.75 6.73 -4.89
N GLU A 93 10.07 6.58 -5.08
CA GLU A 93 10.61 5.53 -5.94
C GLU A 93 10.25 4.14 -5.41
N MET A 94 10.40 3.92 -4.11
CA MET A 94 10.08 2.63 -3.50
C MET A 94 8.59 2.32 -3.59
N THR A 95 7.74 3.33 -3.40
CA THR A 95 6.28 3.19 -3.52
C THR A 95 5.92 2.71 -4.93
N ILE A 96 6.47 3.37 -5.94
CA ILE A 96 6.21 3.01 -7.33
C ILE A 96 6.70 1.59 -7.61
N GLN A 97 7.90 1.26 -7.14
CA GLN A 97 8.51 -0.05 -7.37
C GLN A 97 7.68 -1.18 -6.76
N TYR A 98 7.38 -1.11 -5.48
CA TYR A 98 6.65 -2.19 -4.80
C TYR A 98 5.23 -2.33 -5.32
N ARG A 99 4.53 -1.21 -5.52
CA ARG A 99 3.16 -1.26 -6.00
C ARG A 99 3.08 -1.82 -7.42
N ASN A 100 4.03 -1.45 -8.29
CA ASN A 100 4.09 -2.01 -9.64
C ASN A 100 4.41 -3.50 -9.62
N MET A 101 5.28 -3.95 -8.73
CA MET A 101 5.57 -5.38 -8.58
C MET A 101 4.31 -6.15 -8.20
N ILE A 102 3.52 -5.63 -7.27
CA ILE A 102 2.25 -6.25 -6.86
C ILE A 102 1.27 -6.27 -8.03
N LEU A 103 1.11 -5.14 -8.71
CA LEU A 103 0.17 -5.01 -9.83
C LEU A 103 0.51 -5.99 -10.96
N GLN A 104 1.77 -6.04 -11.35
CA GLN A 104 2.21 -6.92 -12.43
C GLN A 104 2.04 -8.39 -12.06
N SER A 105 2.34 -8.73 -10.81
CA SER A 105 2.19 -10.11 -10.32
C SER A 105 0.73 -10.54 -10.35
N ILE A 106 -0.17 -9.71 -9.82
CA ILE A 106 -1.61 -10.04 -9.78
C ILE A 106 -2.17 -10.11 -11.19
N GLU A 107 -1.74 -9.21 -12.08
CA GLU A 107 -2.19 -9.24 -13.48
C GLU A 107 -1.81 -10.55 -14.17
N SER A 108 -0.65 -11.12 -13.83
CA SER A 108 -0.19 -12.38 -14.40
C SER A 108 -0.91 -13.60 -13.85
N PHE A 109 -1.59 -13.49 -12.71
CA PHE A 109 -2.30 -14.62 -12.08
C PHE A 109 -3.57 -14.93 -12.84
N GLU A 110 -3.89 -16.22 -12.93
CA GLU A 110 -5.19 -16.67 -13.43
C GLU A 110 -6.28 -16.26 -12.43
N ASP A 111 -7.51 -16.12 -12.93
CA ASP A 111 -8.62 -15.62 -12.10
C ASP A 111 -8.88 -16.51 -10.88
N ASP A 112 -8.64 -17.81 -10.97
CA ASP A 112 -8.82 -18.73 -9.84
C ASP A 112 -7.85 -18.44 -8.70
N LYS A 113 -6.63 -17.98 -8.99
CA LYS A 113 -5.67 -17.57 -7.96
C LYS A 113 -6.11 -16.29 -7.25
N PHE A 114 -6.80 -15.42 -7.97
CA PHE A 114 -7.27 -14.14 -7.43
C PHE A 114 -8.35 -14.34 -6.36
N THR A 115 -9.19 -15.35 -6.52
CA THR A 115 -10.28 -15.62 -5.58
C THR A 115 -10.01 -16.83 -4.68
N LYS A 116 -8.87 -17.49 -4.85
CA LYS A 116 -8.50 -18.63 -4.02
C LYS A 116 -8.30 -18.23 -2.57
N GLU A 117 -8.77 -19.06 -1.65
CA GLU A 117 -8.57 -18.84 -0.23
C GLU A 117 -7.20 -19.36 0.20
N TYR A 118 -6.44 -18.53 0.91
CA TYR A 118 -5.15 -18.87 1.50
C TYR A 118 -5.25 -18.71 3.02
N ALA A 119 -4.25 -19.18 3.75
CA ALA A 119 -4.16 -19.00 5.20
C ALA A 119 -5.43 -19.49 5.92
N ASP A 120 -5.85 -20.73 5.60
CA ASP A 120 -7.02 -21.39 6.17
C ASP A 120 -8.31 -20.59 5.96
N GLY A 121 -8.46 -20.01 4.76
CA GLY A 121 -9.66 -19.28 4.38
C GLY A 121 -9.71 -17.83 4.85
N LYS A 122 -8.64 -17.35 5.46
CA LYS A 122 -8.62 -15.98 6.02
C LYS A 122 -8.16 -14.92 5.02
N PHE A 123 -7.72 -15.33 3.84
CA PHE A 123 -7.09 -14.40 2.92
C PHE A 123 -7.41 -14.77 1.47
N THR A 124 -7.86 -13.79 0.69
CA THR A 124 -7.87 -13.84 -0.77
C THR A 124 -7.23 -12.57 -1.27
N ILE A 125 -6.62 -12.62 -2.48
CA ILE A 125 -6.06 -11.42 -3.09
C ILE A 125 -7.18 -10.39 -3.30
N LEU A 126 -8.36 -10.85 -3.70
CA LEU A 126 -9.53 -9.99 -3.90
C LEU A 126 -9.87 -9.20 -2.63
N SER A 127 -10.00 -9.87 -1.49
CA SER A 127 -10.36 -9.21 -0.24
C SER A 127 -9.27 -8.24 0.21
N TYR A 128 -8.01 -8.61 0.04
CA TYR A 128 -6.89 -7.75 0.38
C TYR A 128 -6.92 -6.45 -0.44
N LEU A 129 -7.12 -6.57 -1.76
CA LEU A 129 -7.16 -5.39 -2.63
C LEU A 129 -8.30 -4.45 -2.23
N ARG A 130 -9.48 -5.00 -1.96
CA ARG A 130 -10.62 -4.17 -1.54
C ARG A 130 -10.32 -3.40 -0.27
N ASP A 131 -9.74 -4.07 0.74
CA ASP A 131 -9.41 -3.45 2.01
C ASP A 131 -8.34 -2.37 1.83
N PHE A 132 -7.31 -2.65 1.03
CA PHE A 132 -6.22 -1.71 0.81
C PHE A 132 -6.63 -0.52 -0.05
N ILE A 133 -7.49 -0.72 -1.03
CA ILE A 133 -8.04 0.38 -1.82
C ILE A 133 -8.84 1.33 -0.92
N TRP A 134 -9.66 0.77 -0.03
CA TRP A 134 -10.39 1.59 0.95
C TRP A 134 -9.42 2.39 1.82
N HIS A 135 -8.37 1.75 2.28
CA HIS A 135 -7.33 2.36 3.12
C HIS A 135 -6.58 3.46 2.36
N ASP A 136 -6.20 3.19 1.09
CA ASP A 136 -5.56 4.19 0.23
C ASP A 136 -6.46 5.42 0.07
N GLN A 137 -7.74 5.20 -0.24
CA GLN A 137 -8.70 6.30 -0.45
C GLN A 137 -8.89 7.12 0.82
N HIS A 138 -8.88 6.47 1.98
CA HIS A 138 -8.95 7.16 3.26
C HIS A 138 -7.78 8.14 3.41
N HIS A 139 -6.56 7.70 3.15
CA HIS A 139 -5.38 8.54 3.28
C HIS A 139 -5.29 9.60 2.20
N ILE A 140 -5.73 9.28 0.98
CA ILE A 140 -5.80 10.26 -0.11
C ILE A 140 -6.70 11.43 0.30
N ARG A 141 -7.87 11.14 0.88
CA ARG A 141 -8.78 12.18 1.35
C ARG A 141 -8.17 13.03 2.45
N GLN A 142 -7.44 12.42 3.38
CA GLN A 142 -6.76 13.16 4.44
C GLN A 142 -5.74 14.14 3.89
N ILE A 143 -4.93 13.70 2.94
CA ILE A 143 -3.88 14.52 2.35
C ILE A 143 -4.48 15.59 1.43
N ASP A 144 -5.53 15.27 0.67
CA ASP A 144 -6.23 16.25 -0.15
C ASP A 144 -6.84 17.36 0.71
N GLU A 145 -7.42 17.01 1.84
CA GLU A 145 -7.96 17.99 2.78
C GLU A 145 -6.85 18.92 3.29
N LEU A 146 -5.69 18.34 3.61
CA LEU A 146 -4.53 19.11 4.04
C LEU A 146 -4.07 20.08 2.94
N LYS A 147 -4.02 19.63 1.69
CA LYS A 147 -3.66 20.48 0.54
C LYS A 147 -4.61 21.66 0.41
N ARG A 148 -5.90 21.43 0.55
CA ARG A 148 -6.90 22.50 0.44
C ARG A 148 -6.74 23.52 1.55
N ARG A 149 -6.43 23.09 2.78
CA ARG A 149 -6.22 24.00 3.91
C ARG A 149 -4.93 24.81 3.78
N ALA A 150 -3.94 24.26 3.07
CA ALA A 150 -2.65 24.90 2.88
C ALA A 150 -2.63 25.93 1.75
N MET A 151 -3.68 25.99 0.95
CA MET A 151 -3.78 26.91 -0.18
C MET A 151 -4.42 28.23 0.24
#